data_0cbf126fd9345bde065e08e0e14aeb8f
#
_entry.id   0cbf126fd9345bde065e08e0e14aeb8f
#
_cell.length_a   1.000
_cell.length_b   1.000
_cell.length_c   1.000
_cell.angle_alpha   90.00
_cell.angle_beta   90.00
_cell.angle_gamma   90.00
#
_symmetry.space_group_name_H-M   'P 1'
#
loop_
_entity.id
_entity.type
_entity.pdbx_description
1 polymer ?
#
loop_
_entity_poly.entity_id
_entity_poly.type
_entity_poly.pdbx_seq_one_letter_code
_entity_poly.pdbx_strand_id
1 'polypeptide(L)'
;EEQKSAILDSSEVPWQFFLPIFLKSRKRLHKHNLRKGVNFMKNVTLKDVAKAAGVSYATVSRALSGSSQIGSDTRERVLKLCDEMGYTTNFVARSMVTKRTNLIGLVVPSVDNQFMSELAYHAEVSARAHGYNIMLCDSGPDLKQEKTVFKLLLGRQVDGILIVPQSSRSYDNLKSYLDQVPTVFLSENLRSQPQSYVAVDNSLGTYLGTQYLYELGHRDILYFGQRRSTTHQLRAEGYMKACQELNLTPRFFNSEYSRSSIQGGYELAKELFRKPLDYTAVFAATDSNALGMMTAADEMGIDIPGHLSLIGFDNISATALSRIDLTTVDQPKRDMAVQAVDMLRDKIENGTQG
;
A
#
# COMPACT_ATOMS: atom_id res chain seq x y z
N GLU A 1 -6.86 45.65 -24.55
CA GLU A 1 -7.13 44.30 -25.15
C GLU A 1 -6.94 43.27 -24.04
N GLU A 2 -8.10 42.83 -23.56
CA GLU A 2 -8.27 41.91 -22.45
C GLU A 2 -8.02 40.48 -22.91
N GLN A 3 -7.05 39.79 -22.31
CA GLN A 3 -7.02 38.33 -22.29
C GLN A 3 -7.59 37.81 -20.97
N LYS A 4 -8.86 37.43 -20.99
CA LYS A 4 -9.49 36.66 -19.90
C LYS A 4 -8.93 35.25 -19.87
N SER A 5 -8.20 34.90 -18.82
CA SER A 5 -7.89 33.52 -18.49
C SER A 5 -9.16 32.85 -17.93
N ALA A 6 -9.75 31.94 -18.70
CA ALA A 6 -10.83 31.10 -18.23
C ALA A 6 -10.22 29.97 -17.39
N ILE A 7 -10.49 29.99 -16.10
CA ILE A 7 -10.27 28.84 -15.20
C ILE A 7 -11.37 27.82 -15.54
N LEU A 8 -10.97 26.71 -16.14
CA LEU A 8 -11.87 25.58 -16.40
C LEU A 8 -12.11 24.82 -15.09
N ASP A 9 -13.36 24.79 -14.67
CA ASP A 9 -13.88 23.96 -13.60
C ASP A 9 -13.66 22.47 -13.96
N SER A 10 -12.95 21.74 -13.11
CA SER A 10 -12.52 20.36 -13.35
C SER A 10 -13.61 19.30 -13.18
N SER A 11 -14.87 19.69 -12.96
CA SER A 11 -15.99 18.77 -12.78
C SER A 11 -16.74 18.36 -14.05
N GLU A 12 -16.47 19.01 -15.22
CA GLU A 12 -17.15 18.73 -16.47
C GLU A 12 -16.24 18.73 -17.70
N VAL A 13 -15.17 17.92 -17.69
CA VAL A 13 -14.46 17.61 -18.94
C VAL A 13 -14.98 16.27 -19.48
N PRO A 14 -15.89 16.26 -20.46
CA PRO A 14 -16.36 15.01 -21.04
C PRO A 14 -15.20 14.31 -21.74
N TRP A 15 -15.00 13.04 -21.46
CA TRP A 15 -14.01 12.15 -22.08
C TRP A 15 -14.01 12.16 -23.62
N GLN A 16 -14.97 12.82 -24.23
CA GLN A 16 -15.13 13.00 -25.66
C GLN A 16 -14.05 13.87 -26.32
N PHE A 17 -13.32 14.68 -25.55
CA PHE A 17 -12.27 15.55 -26.09
C PHE A 17 -10.91 14.88 -26.30
N PHE A 18 -10.67 13.72 -25.70
CA PHE A 18 -9.42 12.97 -25.91
C PHE A 18 -9.45 12.01 -27.10
N LEU A 19 -10.63 11.66 -27.62
CA LEU A 19 -10.77 10.79 -28.79
C LEU A 19 -10.37 11.40 -30.14
N PRO A 20 -10.50 12.72 -30.43
CA PRO A 20 -10.19 13.27 -31.74
C PRO A 20 -8.71 13.27 -32.12
N ILE A 21 -7.78 13.24 -31.14
CA ILE A 21 -6.33 13.30 -31.42
C ILE A 21 -5.83 11.96 -31.99
N PHE A 22 -6.41 10.85 -31.59
CA PHE A 22 -6.06 9.52 -32.11
C PHE A 22 -6.78 9.15 -33.44
N LEU A 23 -7.86 9.82 -33.79
CA LEU A 23 -8.65 9.48 -35.00
C LEU A 23 -8.30 10.28 -36.24
N LYS A 24 -7.51 11.35 -36.17
CA LYS A 24 -7.11 12.17 -37.31
C LYS A 24 -6.09 11.52 -38.27
N SER A 25 -5.50 10.40 -37.91
CA SER A 25 -4.53 9.67 -38.78
C SER A 25 -5.16 8.49 -39.57
N ARG A 26 -6.48 8.27 -39.48
CA ARG A 26 -7.16 7.17 -40.18
C ARG A 26 -7.82 7.63 -41.49
N LYS A 27 -7.07 8.21 -42.44
CA LYS A 27 -7.46 8.16 -43.85
C LYS A 27 -6.81 6.95 -44.50
N ARG A 28 -7.68 5.99 -44.90
CA ARG A 28 -7.41 4.75 -45.62
C ARG A 28 -6.82 3.58 -44.81
N LEU A 29 -7.69 2.95 -44.02
CA LEU A 29 -7.58 1.53 -43.83
C LEU A 29 -8.70 0.84 -44.60
N HIS A 30 -8.30 0.03 -45.58
CA HIS A 30 -9.19 -0.84 -46.33
C HIS A 30 -9.97 -1.75 -45.38
N LYS A 31 -11.30 -1.88 -45.62
CA LYS A 31 -12.11 -2.91 -44.95
C LYS A 31 -11.59 -4.28 -45.40
N HIS A 32 -10.66 -4.84 -44.64
CA HIS A 32 -10.35 -6.25 -44.70
C HIS A 32 -11.24 -6.98 -43.71
N ASN A 33 -11.92 -8.01 -44.18
CA ASN A 33 -12.85 -8.85 -43.45
C ASN A 33 -12.34 -9.25 -42.05
N LEU A 34 -12.83 -8.58 -41.02
CA LEU A 34 -12.70 -9.01 -39.62
C LEU A 34 -13.82 -10.03 -39.25
N ARG A 35 -13.90 -11.12 -40.01
CA ARG A 35 -14.59 -12.34 -39.61
C ARG A 35 -13.65 -13.51 -39.71
N LYS A 36 -12.58 -13.47 -38.90
CA LYS A 36 -11.91 -14.70 -38.47
C LYS A 36 -11.90 -14.63 -36.95
N GLY A 37 -12.56 -15.62 -36.36
CA GLY A 37 -12.66 -15.75 -34.92
C GLY A 37 -11.30 -15.58 -34.26
N VAL A 38 -11.28 -14.96 -33.09
CA VAL A 38 -10.12 -14.97 -32.19
C VAL A 38 -9.82 -16.45 -31.94
N ASN A 39 -8.89 -17.02 -32.74
CA ASN A 39 -8.28 -18.28 -32.38
C ASN A 39 -7.56 -17.97 -31.07
N PHE A 40 -8.13 -18.39 -29.96
CA PHE A 40 -7.37 -18.55 -28.73
C PHE A 40 -6.18 -19.43 -29.13
N MET A 41 -4.97 -18.85 -29.09
CA MET A 41 -3.77 -19.62 -29.32
C MET A 41 -3.87 -20.85 -28.43
N LYS A 42 -3.74 -22.04 -29.03
CA LYS A 42 -3.81 -23.30 -28.32
C LYS A 42 -2.68 -23.25 -27.29
N ASN A 43 -3.02 -23.04 -26.02
CA ASN A 43 -2.02 -22.95 -24.96
C ASN A 43 -1.18 -24.21 -24.99
N VAL A 44 0.13 -24.06 -25.16
CA VAL A 44 1.09 -25.16 -25.08
C VAL A 44 0.90 -25.85 -23.73
N THR A 45 0.77 -27.16 -23.77
CA THR A 45 0.57 -27.97 -22.57
C THR A 45 1.85 -28.66 -22.14
N LEU A 46 1.93 -29.09 -20.89
CA LEU A 46 3.03 -29.93 -20.38
C LEU A 46 3.23 -31.21 -21.22
N LYS A 47 2.15 -31.74 -21.83
CA LYS A 47 2.23 -32.89 -22.73
C LYS A 47 2.92 -32.55 -24.05
N ASP A 48 2.71 -31.35 -24.56
CA ASP A 48 3.37 -30.89 -25.79
C ASP A 48 4.86 -30.68 -25.55
N VAL A 49 5.24 -30.11 -24.41
CA VAL A 49 6.67 -30.00 -24.01
C VAL A 49 7.30 -31.39 -23.81
N ALA A 50 6.62 -32.31 -23.15
CA ALA A 50 7.10 -33.67 -22.94
C ALA A 50 7.37 -34.40 -24.28
N LYS A 51 6.45 -34.24 -25.25
CA LYS A 51 6.60 -34.78 -26.61
C LYS A 51 7.79 -34.16 -27.33
N ALA A 52 7.95 -32.84 -27.26
CA ALA A 52 9.09 -32.13 -27.90
C ALA A 52 10.44 -32.48 -27.26
N ALA A 53 10.47 -32.63 -25.92
CA ALA A 53 11.69 -33.01 -25.20
C ALA A 53 12.03 -34.49 -25.27
N GLY A 54 11.15 -35.34 -25.79
CA GLY A 54 11.35 -36.79 -25.83
C GLY A 54 11.40 -37.47 -24.46
N VAL A 55 10.70 -36.90 -23.48
CA VAL A 55 10.67 -37.41 -22.09
C VAL A 55 9.23 -37.57 -21.59
N SER A 56 9.06 -38.23 -20.44
CA SER A 56 7.73 -38.39 -19.83
C SER A 56 7.17 -37.07 -19.29
N TYR A 57 5.85 -36.98 -19.19
CA TYR A 57 5.17 -35.87 -18.49
C TYR A 57 5.73 -35.67 -17.08
N ALA A 58 5.97 -36.77 -16.34
CA ALA A 58 6.52 -36.70 -14.99
C ALA A 58 7.94 -36.15 -14.97
N THR A 59 8.75 -36.42 -15.99
CA THR A 59 10.10 -35.88 -16.14
C THR A 59 10.06 -34.37 -16.35
N VAL A 60 9.18 -33.87 -17.24
CA VAL A 60 9.00 -32.41 -17.44
C VAL A 60 8.54 -31.74 -16.16
N SER A 61 7.53 -32.29 -15.48
CA SER A 61 7.00 -31.77 -14.22
C SER A 61 8.10 -31.68 -13.14
N ARG A 62 8.91 -32.72 -13.00
CA ARG A 62 10.05 -32.74 -12.05
C ARG A 62 11.16 -31.76 -12.45
N ALA A 63 11.46 -31.61 -13.73
CA ALA A 63 12.42 -30.64 -14.22
C ALA A 63 12.00 -29.20 -13.88
N LEU A 64 10.72 -28.86 -14.09
CA LEU A 64 10.13 -27.56 -13.76
C LEU A 64 10.04 -27.31 -12.25
N SER A 65 9.82 -28.35 -11.43
CA SER A 65 9.76 -28.22 -9.97
C SER A 65 11.14 -28.17 -9.29
N GLY A 66 12.23 -28.28 -10.04
CA GLY A 66 13.57 -28.25 -9.46
C GLY A 66 14.00 -29.53 -8.75
N SER A 67 13.31 -30.66 -8.97
CA SER A 67 13.61 -31.93 -8.32
C SER A 67 15.04 -32.41 -8.58
N SER A 68 15.74 -32.85 -7.53
CA SER A 68 17.10 -33.42 -7.63
C SER A 68 17.15 -34.76 -8.39
N GLN A 69 15.99 -35.38 -8.64
CA GLN A 69 15.87 -36.61 -9.39
C GLN A 69 16.08 -36.43 -10.91
N ILE A 70 16.23 -35.21 -11.41
CA ILE A 70 16.43 -34.90 -12.82
C ILE A 70 17.86 -34.36 -13.01
N GLY A 71 18.63 -34.97 -13.88
CA GLY A 71 19.97 -34.52 -14.22
C GLY A 71 19.97 -33.11 -14.84
N SER A 72 21.07 -32.37 -14.63
CA SER A 72 21.25 -30.97 -15.08
C SER A 72 20.92 -30.78 -16.56
N ASP A 73 21.47 -31.64 -17.45
CA ASP A 73 21.32 -31.53 -18.89
C ASP A 73 19.87 -31.73 -19.35
N THR A 74 19.14 -32.66 -18.71
CA THR A 74 17.72 -32.89 -19.01
C THR A 74 16.89 -31.71 -18.55
N ARG A 75 17.23 -31.15 -17.39
CA ARG A 75 16.53 -29.95 -16.85
C ARG A 75 16.74 -28.77 -17.79
N GLU A 76 17.97 -28.46 -18.16
CA GLU A 76 18.29 -27.34 -19.03
C GLU A 76 17.58 -27.45 -20.37
N ARG A 77 17.60 -28.64 -21.00
CA ARG A 77 16.90 -28.92 -22.25
C ARG A 77 15.39 -28.69 -22.12
N VAL A 78 14.78 -29.15 -21.03
CA VAL A 78 13.33 -28.96 -20.80
C VAL A 78 13.00 -27.49 -20.60
N LEU A 79 13.76 -26.75 -19.79
CA LEU A 79 13.55 -25.31 -19.54
C LEU A 79 13.68 -24.52 -20.85
N LYS A 80 14.69 -24.80 -21.67
CA LYS A 80 14.89 -24.17 -22.98
C LYS A 80 13.69 -24.41 -23.92
N LEU A 81 13.21 -25.66 -23.99
CA LEU A 81 12.05 -25.99 -24.82
C LEU A 81 10.76 -25.33 -24.30
N CYS A 82 10.57 -25.19 -22.97
CA CYS A 82 9.46 -24.45 -22.41
C CYS A 82 9.47 -23.00 -22.89
N ASP A 83 10.63 -22.34 -22.85
CA ASP A 83 10.80 -20.96 -23.27
C ASP A 83 10.57 -20.80 -24.79
N GLU A 84 11.19 -21.64 -25.62
CA GLU A 84 11.03 -21.66 -27.08
C GLU A 84 9.59 -21.92 -27.53
N MET A 85 8.86 -22.76 -26.81
CA MET A 85 7.46 -23.10 -27.12
C MET A 85 6.45 -22.10 -26.49
N GLY A 86 6.91 -21.13 -25.69
CA GLY A 86 6.04 -20.23 -24.95
C GLY A 86 5.16 -20.93 -23.91
N TYR A 87 5.66 -22.04 -23.34
CA TYR A 87 4.96 -22.75 -22.28
C TYR A 87 4.99 -21.94 -20.99
N THR A 88 3.82 -21.54 -20.50
CA THR A 88 3.67 -20.96 -19.15
C THR A 88 3.12 -22.00 -18.20
N THR A 89 3.78 -22.15 -17.05
CA THR A 89 3.36 -23.10 -16.02
C THR A 89 1.91 -22.80 -15.63
N ASN A 90 1.04 -23.81 -15.74
CA ASN A 90 -0.32 -23.69 -15.25
C ASN A 90 -0.32 -23.72 -13.71
N PHE A 91 -0.30 -22.52 -13.10
CA PHE A 91 -0.27 -22.35 -11.65
C PHE A 91 -1.48 -23.02 -10.96
N VAL A 92 -2.66 -23.03 -11.60
CA VAL A 92 -3.86 -23.68 -11.07
C VAL A 92 -3.66 -25.19 -10.97
N ALA A 93 -3.15 -25.84 -12.03
CA ALA A 93 -2.88 -27.27 -12.00
C ALA A 93 -1.78 -27.63 -10.99
N ARG A 94 -0.78 -26.78 -10.83
CA ARG A 94 0.29 -26.95 -9.84
C ARG A 94 -0.24 -26.81 -8.42
N SER A 95 -1.04 -25.80 -8.14
CA SER A 95 -1.63 -25.58 -6.81
C SER A 95 -2.56 -26.70 -6.35
N MET A 96 -3.26 -27.35 -7.27
CA MET A 96 -4.08 -28.54 -6.96
C MET A 96 -3.23 -29.71 -6.44
N VAL A 97 -1.99 -29.86 -6.93
CA VAL A 97 -1.07 -30.94 -6.52
C VAL A 97 -0.31 -30.57 -5.25
N THR A 98 0.21 -29.33 -5.19
CA THR A 98 1.06 -28.86 -4.08
C THR A 98 0.25 -28.35 -2.89
N LYS A 99 -1.05 -28.10 -3.08
CA LYS A 99 -1.92 -27.39 -2.13
C LYS A 99 -1.40 -26.00 -1.74
N ARG A 100 -0.55 -25.40 -2.58
CA ARG A 100 0.02 -24.06 -2.40
C ARG A 100 -0.03 -23.29 -3.69
N THR A 101 -0.40 -22.02 -3.58
CA THR A 101 -0.47 -21.09 -4.72
C THR A 101 0.81 -20.27 -4.86
N ASN A 102 1.62 -20.19 -3.82
CA ASN A 102 2.74 -19.26 -3.65
C ASN A 102 2.30 -17.79 -3.86
N LEU A 103 1.07 -17.48 -3.48
CA LEU A 103 0.46 -16.18 -3.60
C LEU A 103 0.07 -15.66 -2.22
N ILE A 104 0.52 -14.46 -1.89
CA ILE A 104 0.15 -13.71 -0.67
C ILE A 104 -0.75 -12.55 -1.08
N GLY A 105 -1.88 -12.38 -0.40
CA GLY A 105 -2.67 -11.16 -0.50
C GLY A 105 -2.05 -10.04 0.33
N LEU A 106 -1.91 -8.85 -0.22
CA LEU A 106 -1.59 -7.65 0.53
C LEU A 106 -2.73 -6.65 0.39
N VAL A 107 -3.43 -6.39 1.50
CA VAL A 107 -4.58 -5.47 1.55
C VAL A 107 -4.15 -4.17 2.18
N VAL A 108 -4.36 -3.06 1.48
CA VAL A 108 -4.06 -1.70 1.98
C VAL A 108 -5.29 -0.81 1.82
N PRO A 109 -5.49 0.20 2.70
CA PRO A 109 -6.63 1.12 2.62
C PRO A 109 -6.67 1.96 1.36
N SER A 110 -5.49 2.32 0.82
CA SER A 110 -5.36 3.11 -0.41
C SER A 110 -3.96 2.93 -1.01
N VAL A 111 -3.90 2.59 -2.28
CA VAL A 111 -2.63 2.44 -3.03
C VAL A 111 -2.03 3.78 -3.45
N ASP A 112 -2.79 4.87 -3.44
CA ASP A 112 -2.32 6.22 -3.74
C ASP A 112 -1.61 6.89 -2.54
N ASN A 113 -1.72 6.31 -1.35
CA ASN A 113 -0.97 6.74 -0.19
C ASN A 113 0.49 6.26 -0.29
N GLN A 114 1.46 7.17 -0.26
CA GLN A 114 2.86 6.86 -0.49
C GLN A 114 3.45 5.93 0.57
N PHE A 115 3.08 6.07 1.84
CA PHE A 115 3.50 5.14 2.89
C PHE A 115 3.04 3.71 2.58
N MET A 116 1.80 3.53 2.14
CA MET A 116 1.25 2.22 1.77
C MET A 116 1.94 1.63 0.54
N SER A 117 2.25 2.47 -0.47
CA SER A 117 2.96 2.03 -1.68
C SER A 117 4.39 1.61 -1.38
N GLU A 118 5.11 2.35 -0.52
CA GLU A 118 6.47 2.00 -0.10
C GLU A 118 6.48 0.72 0.75
N LEU A 119 5.52 0.57 1.67
CA LEU A 119 5.35 -0.65 2.46
C LEU A 119 5.07 -1.87 1.57
N ALA A 120 4.19 -1.70 0.57
CA ALA A 120 3.86 -2.74 -0.40
C ALA A 120 5.06 -3.14 -1.26
N TYR A 121 5.88 -2.17 -1.68
CA TYR A 121 7.12 -2.43 -2.41
C TYR A 121 8.08 -3.30 -1.59
N HIS A 122 8.32 -2.96 -0.33
CA HIS A 122 9.22 -3.73 0.53
C HIS A 122 8.66 -5.12 0.86
N ALA A 123 7.35 -5.25 1.03
CA ALA A 123 6.69 -6.54 1.22
C ALA A 123 6.82 -7.43 -0.03
N GLU A 124 6.67 -6.86 -1.24
CA GLU A 124 6.85 -7.60 -2.49
C GLU A 124 8.28 -8.10 -2.67
N VAL A 125 9.27 -7.23 -2.42
CA VAL A 125 10.69 -7.61 -2.49
C VAL A 125 11.02 -8.75 -1.51
N SER A 126 10.52 -8.67 -0.27
CA SER A 126 10.71 -9.71 0.75
C SER A 126 10.00 -11.01 0.37
N ALA A 127 8.73 -10.95 -0.03
CA ALA A 127 7.93 -12.12 -0.42
C ALA A 127 8.58 -12.88 -1.60
N ARG A 128 9.03 -12.15 -2.61
CA ARG A 128 9.71 -12.71 -3.79
C ARG A 128 11.01 -13.42 -3.43
N ALA A 129 11.79 -12.89 -2.47
CA ALA A 129 13.00 -13.56 -1.99
C ALA A 129 12.71 -14.94 -1.37
N HIS A 130 11.49 -15.15 -0.86
CA HIS A 130 11.01 -16.41 -0.31
C HIS A 130 10.15 -17.25 -1.30
N GLY A 131 10.09 -16.84 -2.59
CA GLY A 131 9.37 -17.57 -3.64
C GLY A 131 7.86 -17.33 -3.66
N TYR A 132 7.37 -16.30 -2.98
CA TYR A 132 5.98 -15.86 -3.02
C TYR A 132 5.79 -14.67 -3.95
N ASN A 133 4.61 -14.56 -4.56
CA ASN A 133 4.17 -13.37 -5.26
C ASN A 133 3.12 -12.64 -4.43
N ILE A 134 3.01 -11.32 -4.61
CA ILE A 134 1.98 -10.53 -3.93
C ILE A 134 0.85 -10.16 -4.89
N MET A 135 -0.39 -10.35 -4.41
CA MET A 135 -1.58 -9.73 -4.98
C MET A 135 -1.94 -8.52 -4.13
N LEU A 136 -1.57 -7.33 -4.62
CA LEU A 136 -1.92 -6.07 -3.97
C LEU A 136 -3.39 -5.73 -4.22
N CYS A 137 -4.11 -5.43 -3.16
CA CYS A 137 -5.52 -5.08 -3.19
C CYS A 137 -5.78 -3.79 -2.40
N ASP A 138 -6.48 -2.86 -3.04
CA ASP A 138 -7.02 -1.66 -2.40
C ASP A 138 -8.35 -2.00 -1.72
N SER A 139 -8.45 -1.79 -0.41
CA SER A 139 -9.68 -2.05 0.35
C SER A 139 -10.64 -0.88 0.37
N GLY A 140 -10.23 0.27 -0.18
CA GLY A 140 -11.06 1.46 -0.23
C GLY A 140 -11.37 2.05 1.15
N PRO A 141 -12.37 2.95 1.21
CA PRO A 141 -12.60 3.77 2.38
C PRO A 141 -13.49 3.14 3.46
N ASP A 142 -14.02 1.94 3.26
CA ASP A 142 -15.00 1.37 4.18
C ASP A 142 -14.80 -0.13 4.49
N LEU A 143 -15.32 -0.55 5.65
CA LEU A 143 -15.22 -1.92 6.15
C LEU A 143 -15.95 -2.96 5.26
N LYS A 144 -16.97 -2.55 4.50
CA LYS A 144 -17.70 -3.46 3.61
C LYS A 144 -16.82 -3.84 2.42
N GLN A 145 -16.10 -2.86 1.85
CA GLN A 145 -15.17 -3.10 0.77
C GLN A 145 -13.96 -3.92 1.26
N GLU A 146 -13.40 -3.59 2.43
CA GLU A 146 -12.34 -4.39 3.07
C GLU A 146 -12.73 -5.87 3.17
N LYS A 147 -13.93 -6.14 3.68
CA LYS A 147 -14.47 -7.50 3.78
C LYS A 147 -14.66 -8.18 2.42
N THR A 148 -15.06 -7.42 1.40
CA THR A 148 -15.23 -7.93 0.04
C THR A 148 -13.90 -8.34 -0.57
N VAL A 149 -12.86 -7.51 -0.39
CA VAL A 149 -11.50 -7.80 -0.84
C VAL A 149 -10.92 -9.01 -0.12
N PHE A 150 -11.13 -9.11 1.21
CA PHE A 150 -10.67 -10.26 1.97
C PHE A 150 -11.30 -11.57 1.47
N LYS A 151 -12.62 -11.57 1.20
CA LYS A 151 -13.32 -12.72 0.61
C LYS A 151 -12.84 -13.07 -0.80
N LEU A 152 -12.48 -12.05 -1.61
CA LEU A 152 -11.92 -12.28 -2.92
C LEU A 152 -10.59 -13.05 -2.82
N LEU A 153 -9.72 -12.67 -1.88
CA LEU A 153 -8.45 -13.35 -1.64
C LEU A 153 -8.64 -14.79 -1.17
N LEU A 154 -9.60 -15.02 -0.26
CA LEU A 154 -10.00 -16.40 0.13
C LEU A 154 -10.45 -17.21 -1.08
N GLY A 155 -11.29 -16.65 -1.94
CA GLY A 155 -11.77 -17.31 -3.17
C GLY A 155 -10.64 -17.54 -4.20
N ARG A 156 -9.53 -16.78 -4.13
CA ARG A 156 -8.32 -17.00 -4.92
C ARG A 156 -7.36 -18.01 -4.29
N GLN A 157 -7.69 -18.52 -3.10
CA GLN A 157 -6.90 -19.51 -2.36
C GLN A 157 -5.46 -19.02 -2.12
N VAL A 158 -5.29 -17.73 -1.75
CA VAL A 158 -3.97 -17.23 -1.35
C VAL A 158 -3.46 -18.01 -0.14
N ASP A 159 -2.15 -18.22 -0.05
CA ASP A 159 -1.53 -19.00 1.02
C ASP A 159 -1.51 -18.21 2.34
N GLY A 160 -1.57 -16.87 2.26
CA GLY A 160 -1.63 -16.00 3.42
C GLY A 160 -2.04 -14.57 3.05
N ILE A 161 -2.36 -13.76 4.06
CA ILE A 161 -2.76 -12.36 3.90
C ILE A 161 -1.97 -11.46 4.83
N LEU A 162 -1.37 -10.41 4.27
CA LEU A 162 -0.92 -9.21 4.96
C LEU A 162 -2.01 -8.17 4.84
N ILE A 163 -2.40 -7.51 5.92
CA ILE A 163 -3.45 -6.50 5.90
C ILE A 163 -3.08 -5.28 6.73
N VAL A 164 -3.13 -4.10 6.11
CA VAL A 164 -3.19 -2.82 6.81
C VAL A 164 -4.66 -2.49 7.03
N PRO A 165 -5.15 -2.46 8.27
CA PRO A 165 -6.57 -2.29 8.57
C PRO A 165 -7.09 -0.91 8.14
N GLN A 166 -8.33 -0.87 7.68
CA GLN A 166 -9.05 0.37 7.38
C GLN A 166 -9.39 1.19 8.64
N SER A 167 -9.64 0.52 9.74
CA SER A 167 -9.99 1.14 11.02
C SER A 167 -9.79 0.18 12.20
N SER A 168 -9.90 0.70 13.41
CA SER A 168 -9.88 -0.10 14.66
C SER A 168 -10.93 -1.23 14.70
N ARG A 169 -11.97 -1.17 13.86
CA ARG A 169 -13.03 -2.19 13.77
C ARG A 169 -12.74 -3.28 12.73
N SER A 170 -11.63 -3.19 12.00
CA SER A 170 -11.30 -4.16 10.93
C SER A 170 -11.14 -5.58 11.46
N TYR A 171 -10.55 -5.76 12.64
CA TYR A 171 -10.46 -7.08 13.26
C TYR A 171 -11.84 -7.72 13.45
N ASP A 172 -12.77 -7.03 14.11
CA ASP A 172 -14.11 -7.54 14.36
C ASP A 172 -14.89 -7.79 13.05
N ASN A 173 -14.67 -6.93 12.05
CA ASN A 173 -15.26 -7.07 10.72
C ASN A 173 -14.82 -8.35 10.00
N LEU A 174 -13.57 -8.77 10.20
CA LEU A 174 -12.94 -9.90 9.52
C LEU A 174 -12.88 -11.18 10.36
N LYS A 175 -13.17 -11.11 11.67
CA LYS A 175 -13.00 -12.20 12.65
C LYS A 175 -13.47 -13.57 12.17
N SER A 176 -14.62 -13.66 11.50
CA SER A 176 -15.17 -14.94 11.00
C SER A 176 -14.40 -15.55 9.82
N TYR A 177 -13.40 -14.86 9.30
CA TYR A 177 -12.59 -15.30 8.15
C TYR A 177 -11.12 -15.53 8.50
N LEU A 178 -10.65 -14.98 9.63
CA LEU A 178 -9.23 -15.02 10.01
C LEU A 178 -8.71 -16.43 10.26
N ASP A 179 -9.59 -17.35 10.68
CA ASP A 179 -9.23 -18.77 10.89
C ASP A 179 -9.10 -19.58 9.58
N GLN A 180 -9.50 -19.00 8.43
CA GLN A 180 -9.50 -19.68 7.14
C GLN A 180 -8.17 -19.53 6.38
N VAL A 181 -7.33 -18.57 6.77
CA VAL A 181 -6.06 -18.26 6.10
C VAL A 181 -5.10 -17.61 7.09
N PRO A 182 -3.80 -17.99 7.08
CA PRO A 182 -2.78 -17.27 7.83
C PRO A 182 -2.84 -15.77 7.55
N THR A 183 -2.96 -14.96 8.61
CA THR A 183 -3.08 -13.51 8.47
C THR A 183 -2.13 -12.81 9.43
N VAL A 184 -1.48 -11.74 8.96
CA VAL A 184 -0.67 -10.82 9.77
C VAL A 184 -1.14 -9.39 9.49
N PHE A 185 -1.40 -8.65 10.57
CA PHE A 185 -1.78 -7.25 10.51
C PHE A 185 -0.53 -6.37 10.45
N LEU A 186 -0.57 -5.34 9.62
CA LEU A 186 0.52 -4.38 9.44
C LEU A 186 0.09 -2.98 9.89
N SER A 187 1.04 -2.24 10.49
CA SER A 187 0.86 -0.84 10.87
C SER A 187 -0.31 -0.57 11.84
N GLU A 188 -0.86 -1.62 12.46
CA GLU A 188 -1.94 -1.51 13.44
C GLU A 188 -1.58 -2.30 14.70
N ASN A 189 -1.80 -1.71 15.87
CA ASN A 189 -1.53 -2.33 17.16
C ASN A 189 -2.76 -3.11 17.65
N LEU A 190 -2.64 -4.42 17.68
CA LEU A 190 -3.70 -5.35 18.08
C LEU A 190 -3.49 -5.96 19.48
N ARG A 191 -2.88 -5.22 20.41
CA ARG A 191 -2.50 -5.74 21.76
C ARG A 191 -3.61 -6.49 22.50
N SER A 192 -4.87 -6.16 22.24
CA SER A 192 -6.04 -6.81 22.84
C SER A 192 -6.63 -7.97 22.02
N GLN A 193 -6.03 -8.31 20.87
CA GLN A 193 -6.56 -9.31 19.95
C GLN A 193 -5.56 -10.46 19.74
N PRO A 194 -6.03 -11.70 19.51
CA PRO A 194 -5.16 -12.87 19.40
C PRO A 194 -4.49 -13.02 18.01
N GLN A 195 -4.38 -11.96 17.24
CA GLN A 195 -3.76 -11.98 15.91
C GLN A 195 -2.34 -11.44 15.93
N SER A 196 -1.50 -12.00 15.05
CA SER A 196 -0.15 -11.50 14.83
C SER A 196 -0.17 -10.14 14.13
N TYR A 197 0.65 -9.22 14.60
CA TYR A 197 0.77 -7.91 13.99
C TYR A 197 2.21 -7.38 14.04
N VAL A 198 2.52 -6.48 13.11
CA VAL A 198 3.76 -5.69 13.07
C VAL A 198 3.38 -4.22 13.05
N ALA A 199 3.79 -3.47 14.04
CA ALA A 199 3.53 -2.03 14.15
C ALA A 199 4.67 -1.33 14.90
N VAL A 200 4.83 -0.03 14.64
CA VAL A 200 5.71 0.84 15.42
C VAL A 200 4.99 1.33 16.68
N ASP A 201 5.74 1.82 17.64
CA ASP A 201 5.15 2.55 18.77
C ASP A 201 4.76 3.97 18.35
N ASN A 202 3.53 4.07 17.87
CA ASN A 202 2.96 5.32 17.38
C ASN A 202 2.86 6.40 18.48
N SER A 203 2.60 5.99 19.73
CA SER A 203 2.53 6.91 20.87
C SER A 203 3.90 7.48 21.19
N LEU A 204 4.92 6.62 21.28
CA LEU A 204 6.30 7.05 21.52
C LEU A 204 6.80 7.97 20.40
N GLY A 205 6.56 7.62 19.13
CA GLY A 205 7.00 8.44 17.99
C GLY A 205 6.43 9.86 18.04
N THR A 206 5.13 10.00 18.33
CA THR A 206 4.50 11.33 18.44
C THR A 206 4.93 12.06 19.70
N TYR A 207 5.12 11.35 20.82
CA TYR A 207 5.67 11.94 22.03
C TYR A 207 7.05 12.56 21.77
N LEU A 208 7.98 11.81 21.16
CA LEU A 208 9.33 12.28 20.85
C LEU A 208 9.33 13.45 19.87
N GLY A 209 8.51 13.41 18.84
CA GLY A 209 8.41 14.52 17.87
C GLY A 209 7.81 15.79 18.51
N THR A 210 6.88 15.66 19.44
CA THR A 210 6.35 16.79 20.21
C THR A 210 7.39 17.36 21.17
N GLN A 211 8.15 16.47 21.83
CA GLN A 211 9.28 16.87 22.69
C GLN A 211 10.34 17.61 21.88
N TYR A 212 10.67 17.14 20.69
CA TYR A 212 11.60 17.81 19.78
C TYR A 212 11.17 19.24 19.44
N LEU A 213 9.89 19.46 19.11
CA LEU A 213 9.37 20.81 18.90
C LEU A 213 9.48 21.68 20.16
N TYR A 214 9.23 21.12 21.33
CA TYR A 214 9.38 21.82 22.60
C TYR A 214 10.84 22.23 22.87
N GLU A 215 11.81 21.36 22.56
CA GLU A 215 13.24 21.62 22.70
C GLU A 215 13.73 22.74 21.76
N LEU A 216 13.08 22.88 20.60
CA LEU A 216 13.27 24.00 19.67
C LEU A 216 12.66 25.32 20.17
N GLY A 217 11.98 25.32 21.30
CA GLY A 217 11.41 26.52 21.93
C GLY A 217 9.90 26.71 21.70
N HIS A 218 9.26 25.84 20.92
CA HIS A 218 7.81 25.93 20.72
C HIS A 218 7.02 25.61 21.99
N ARG A 219 5.97 26.39 22.27
CA ARG A 219 5.09 26.20 23.42
C ARG A 219 3.62 26.05 22.98
N ASP A 220 3.26 26.64 21.86
CA ASP A 220 1.97 26.55 21.22
C ASP A 220 2.10 25.61 20.00
N ILE A 221 1.89 24.32 20.25
CA ILE A 221 2.02 23.24 19.27
C ILE A 221 0.60 22.73 18.97
N LEU A 222 0.26 22.61 17.69
CA LEU A 222 -1.03 22.09 17.23
C LEU A 222 -0.85 20.67 16.69
N TYR A 223 -1.68 19.73 17.14
CA TYR A 223 -1.81 18.42 16.48
C TYR A 223 -2.83 18.50 15.35
N PHE A 224 -2.40 18.11 14.13
CA PHE A 224 -3.18 18.24 12.91
C PHE A 224 -3.38 16.88 12.24
N GLY A 225 -4.63 16.45 12.07
CA GLY A 225 -4.98 15.22 11.37
C GLY A 225 -6.17 14.48 11.93
N GLN A 226 -6.46 13.31 11.37
CA GLN A 226 -7.61 12.48 11.75
C GLN A 226 -7.31 11.57 12.97
N ARG A 227 -8.39 10.98 13.55
CA ARG A 227 -8.32 10.08 14.69
C ARG A 227 -9.14 8.79 14.49
N ARG A 228 -9.27 8.32 13.25
CA ARG A 228 -10.21 7.21 12.90
C ARG A 228 -9.65 5.82 13.17
N SER A 229 -8.36 5.57 12.98
CA SER A 229 -7.74 4.27 13.25
C SER A 229 -7.11 4.25 14.64
N THR A 230 -6.83 3.06 15.18
CA THR A 230 -6.07 2.90 16.42
C THR A 230 -4.71 3.57 16.32
N THR A 231 -4.03 3.44 15.18
CA THR A 231 -2.76 4.10 14.89
C THR A 231 -2.84 5.62 15.10
N HIS A 232 -3.86 6.29 14.54
CA HIS A 232 -4.04 7.74 14.71
C HIS A 232 -4.46 8.12 16.15
N GLN A 233 -5.21 7.27 16.83
CA GLN A 233 -5.54 7.47 18.24
C GLN A 233 -4.29 7.40 19.10
N LEU A 234 -3.43 6.39 18.89
CA LEU A 234 -2.15 6.25 19.61
C LEU A 234 -1.21 7.43 19.35
N ARG A 235 -1.16 7.97 18.12
CA ARG A 235 -0.40 9.20 17.84
C ARG A 235 -0.94 10.39 18.64
N ALA A 236 -2.25 10.57 18.65
CA ALA A 236 -2.87 11.64 19.45
C ALA A 236 -2.64 11.47 20.98
N GLU A 237 -2.64 10.23 21.48
CA GLU A 237 -2.31 9.93 22.87
C GLU A 237 -0.85 10.28 23.19
N GLY A 238 0.10 9.98 22.30
CA GLY A 238 1.50 10.36 22.44
C GLY A 238 1.68 11.89 22.52
N TYR A 239 0.98 12.63 21.66
CA TYR A 239 0.95 14.09 21.72
C TYR A 239 0.38 14.61 23.05
N MET A 240 -0.76 14.06 23.50
CA MET A 240 -1.37 14.44 24.79
C MET A 240 -0.44 14.18 25.96
N LYS A 241 0.22 13.02 25.96
CA LYS A 241 1.20 12.65 26.99
C LYS A 241 2.37 13.64 27.02
N ALA A 242 2.94 13.99 25.88
CA ALA A 242 3.98 14.99 25.80
C ALA A 242 3.51 16.35 26.32
N CYS A 243 2.32 16.82 25.93
CA CYS A 243 1.76 18.06 26.43
C CYS A 243 1.60 18.05 27.96
N GLN A 244 1.13 16.95 28.53
CA GLN A 244 0.97 16.81 29.98
C GLN A 244 2.32 16.90 30.71
N GLU A 245 3.33 16.18 30.26
CA GLU A 245 4.65 16.14 30.92
C GLU A 245 5.42 17.47 30.74
N LEU A 246 5.22 18.15 29.60
CA LEU A 246 5.88 19.42 29.30
C LEU A 246 5.08 20.67 29.72
N ASN A 247 3.95 20.48 30.42
CA ASN A 247 3.02 21.55 30.82
C ASN A 247 2.56 22.42 29.64
N LEU A 248 2.29 21.82 28.48
CA LEU A 248 1.70 22.45 27.32
C LEU A 248 0.16 22.28 27.30
N THR A 249 -0.54 23.24 26.75
CA THR A 249 -1.98 23.10 26.49
C THR A 249 -2.21 22.30 25.21
N PRO A 250 -2.86 21.11 25.28
CA PRO A 250 -3.13 20.33 24.06
C PRO A 250 -4.08 21.08 23.12
N ARG A 251 -3.69 21.16 21.84
CA ARG A 251 -4.49 21.80 20.78
C ARG A 251 -4.65 20.82 19.64
N PHE A 252 -5.89 20.64 19.17
CA PHE A 252 -6.20 19.71 18.08
C PHE A 252 -6.95 20.43 16.96
N PHE A 253 -6.55 20.17 15.73
CA PHE A 253 -7.34 20.47 14.56
C PHE A 253 -7.50 19.19 13.74
N ASN A 254 -8.68 18.65 13.72
CA ASN A 254 -9.00 17.40 13.07
C ASN A 254 -10.35 17.45 12.36
N SER A 255 -10.53 16.55 11.40
CA SER A 255 -11.81 16.32 10.76
C SER A 255 -12.07 14.83 10.69
N GLU A 256 -13.30 14.42 11.00
CA GLU A 256 -13.72 13.02 10.83
C GLU A 256 -13.77 12.62 9.36
N TYR A 257 -13.83 13.56 8.45
CA TYR A 257 -13.91 13.36 7.00
C TYR A 257 -12.56 13.43 6.28
N SER A 258 -11.53 13.96 6.94
CA SER A 258 -10.19 14.05 6.35
C SER A 258 -9.59 12.66 6.15
N ARG A 259 -8.97 12.45 4.98
CA ARG A 259 -8.18 11.26 4.67
C ARG A 259 -6.70 11.54 4.96
N SER A 260 -5.92 10.50 5.28
CA SER A 260 -4.45 10.57 5.30
C SER A 260 -3.92 10.61 3.86
N SER A 261 -4.17 11.71 3.16
CA SER A 261 -3.73 11.99 1.80
C SER A 261 -3.29 13.44 1.69
N ILE A 262 -2.52 13.76 0.65
CA ILE A 262 -2.09 15.14 0.38
C ILE A 262 -3.30 16.05 0.19
N GLN A 263 -4.27 15.62 -0.60
CA GLN A 263 -5.52 16.38 -0.81
C GLN A 263 -6.29 16.61 0.49
N GLY A 264 -6.44 15.55 1.33
CA GLY A 264 -7.12 15.69 2.62
C GLY A 264 -6.39 16.63 3.57
N GLY A 265 -5.06 16.60 3.59
CA GLY A 265 -4.22 17.54 4.34
C GLY A 265 -4.37 18.98 3.85
N TYR A 266 -4.38 19.18 2.54
CA TYR A 266 -4.59 20.48 1.90
C TYR A 266 -5.95 21.10 2.28
N GLU A 267 -7.03 20.35 2.10
CA GLU A 267 -8.38 20.84 2.41
C GLU A 267 -8.54 21.21 3.89
N LEU A 268 -8.03 20.34 4.78
CA LEU A 268 -8.06 20.58 6.21
C LEU A 268 -7.19 21.80 6.60
N ALA A 269 -6.02 21.99 5.97
CA ALA A 269 -5.15 23.12 6.22
C ALA A 269 -5.77 24.44 5.72
N LYS A 270 -6.43 24.43 4.56
CA LYS A 270 -7.18 25.61 4.07
C LYS A 270 -8.27 26.05 5.05
N GLU A 271 -8.91 25.12 5.75
CA GLU A 271 -9.87 25.43 6.79
C GLU A 271 -9.17 26.00 8.04
N LEU A 272 -8.07 25.40 8.47
CA LEU A 272 -7.27 25.82 9.61
C LEU A 272 -6.76 27.26 9.42
N PHE A 273 -6.15 27.57 8.28
CA PHE A 273 -5.52 28.84 7.99
C PHE A 273 -6.49 30.03 7.75
N ARG A 274 -7.81 29.77 7.74
CA ARG A 274 -8.81 30.84 7.80
C ARG A 274 -8.93 31.46 9.21
N LYS A 275 -8.35 30.81 10.21
CA LYS A 275 -8.30 31.27 11.59
C LYS A 275 -6.97 31.93 11.88
N PRO A 276 -6.87 32.83 12.85
CA PRO A 276 -5.59 33.36 13.29
C PRO A 276 -4.63 32.25 13.71
N LEU A 277 -3.34 32.39 13.35
CA LEU A 277 -2.28 31.48 13.79
C LEU A 277 -1.93 31.81 15.26
N ASP A 278 -2.55 31.12 16.18
CA ASP A 278 -2.26 31.20 17.63
C ASP A 278 -1.39 30.03 18.12
N TYR A 279 -0.63 29.43 17.18
CA TYR A 279 0.33 28.37 17.37
C TYR A 279 1.57 28.62 16.52
N THR A 280 2.72 28.13 16.94
CA THR A 280 4.01 28.35 16.28
C THR A 280 4.56 27.09 15.62
N ALA A 281 3.99 25.92 15.94
CA ALA A 281 4.35 24.66 15.35
C ALA A 281 3.14 23.74 15.15
N VAL A 282 3.23 22.89 14.15
CA VAL A 282 2.23 21.84 13.87
C VAL A 282 2.89 20.47 13.84
N PHE A 283 2.30 19.53 14.56
CA PHE A 283 2.53 18.11 14.40
C PHE A 283 1.46 17.53 13.49
N ALA A 284 1.79 17.24 12.25
CA ALA A 284 0.89 16.59 11.31
C ALA A 284 0.88 15.06 11.53
N ALA A 285 -0.30 14.48 11.63
CA ALA A 285 -0.48 13.05 11.92
C ALA A 285 0.17 12.11 10.89
N THR A 286 0.38 12.58 9.65
CA THR A 286 1.08 11.86 8.58
C THR A 286 1.84 12.85 7.70
N ASP A 287 2.89 12.37 7.02
CA ASP A 287 3.61 13.17 6.02
C ASP A 287 2.70 13.62 4.87
N SER A 288 1.78 12.77 4.45
CA SER A 288 0.78 13.15 3.43
C SER A 288 -0.05 14.35 3.85
N ASN A 289 -0.47 14.41 5.14
CA ASN A 289 -1.17 15.59 5.65
C ASN A 289 -0.25 16.81 5.75
N ALA A 290 1.02 16.61 6.13
CA ALA A 290 2.02 17.68 6.17
C ALA A 290 2.28 18.28 4.78
N LEU A 291 2.46 17.46 3.76
CA LEU A 291 2.64 17.90 2.37
C LEU A 291 1.44 18.69 1.84
N GLY A 292 0.23 18.24 2.17
CA GLY A 292 -0.99 18.98 1.87
C GLY A 292 -1.05 20.34 2.58
N MET A 293 -0.63 20.39 3.85
CA MET A 293 -0.52 21.64 4.61
C MET A 293 0.52 22.59 4.00
N MET A 294 1.68 22.10 3.60
CA MET A 294 2.70 22.93 2.93
C MET A 294 2.15 23.57 1.66
N THR A 295 1.40 22.81 0.85
CA THR A 295 0.75 23.35 -0.36
C THR A 295 -0.26 24.45 -0.02
N ALA A 296 -1.08 24.26 1.01
CA ALA A 296 -2.05 25.26 1.45
C ALA A 296 -1.37 26.51 2.04
N ALA A 297 -0.27 26.32 2.78
CA ALA A 297 0.53 27.40 3.35
C ALA A 297 1.15 28.27 2.26
N ASP A 298 1.74 27.66 1.23
CA ASP A 298 2.34 28.37 0.08
C ASP A 298 1.28 29.23 -0.63
N GLU A 299 0.10 28.69 -0.93
CA GLU A 299 -1.01 29.46 -1.54
C GLU A 299 -1.51 30.62 -0.68
N MET A 300 -1.41 30.51 0.65
CA MET A 300 -1.91 31.53 1.59
C MET A 300 -0.80 32.45 2.12
N GLY A 301 0.42 32.34 1.59
CA GLY A 301 1.56 33.17 1.97
C GLY A 301 2.07 32.91 3.40
N ILE A 302 1.87 31.72 3.92
CA ILE A 302 2.37 31.27 5.24
C ILE A 302 3.71 30.57 4.99
N ASP A 303 4.79 31.15 5.47
CA ASP A 303 6.14 30.62 5.33
C ASP A 303 6.37 29.46 6.31
N ILE A 304 6.78 28.30 5.79
CA ILE A 304 7.23 27.14 6.54
C ILE A 304 8.71 26.93 6.19
N PRO A 305 9.67 27.00 7.15
CA PRO A 305 9.42 27.06 8.60
C PRO A 305 9.37 28.48 9.22
N GLY A 306 9.48 29.57 8.47
CA GLY A 306 9.68 30.92 9.00
C GLY A 306 8.54 31.43 9.89
N HIS A 307 7.28 31.21 9.50
CA HIS A 307 6.12 31.57 10.31
C HIS A 307 5.60 30.41 11.15
N LEU A 308 5.77 29.16 10.65
CA LEU A 308 5.18 27.97 11.23
C LEU A 308 6.12 26.78 11.05
N SER A 309 6.59 26.20 12.14
CA SER A 309 7.33 24.94 12.10
C SER A 309 6.39 23.76 11.86
N LEU A 310 6.81 22.79 11.03
CA LEU A 310 6.00 21.63 10.68
C LEU A 310 6.81 20.34 10.86
N ILE A 311 6.23 19.37 11.54
CA ILE A 311 6.73 17.99 11.63
C ILE A 311 5.68 17.01 11.15
N GLY A 312 6.10 15.99 10.40
CA GLY A 312 5.27 14.90 9.92
C GLY A 312 5.49 13.60 10.68
N PHE A 313 4.90 12.55 10.14
CA PHE A 313 5.06 11.17 10.60
C PHE A 313 4.99 10.26 9.38
N ASP A 314 5.86 9.28 9.23
CA ASP A 314 5.96 8.17 8.25
C ASP A 314 7.32 8.11 7.56
N ASN A 315 8.03 9.22 7.39
CA ASN A 315 9.28 9.37 6.62
C ASN A 315 9.13 8.79 5.19
N ILE A 316 8.10 9.25 4.45
CA ILE A 316 7.94 8.87 3.04
C ILE A 316 9.03 9.50 2.19
N SER A 317 9.40 8.89 1.07
CA SER A 317 10.54 9.36 0.26
C SER A 317 10.37 10.79 -0.27
N ALA A 318 9.15 11.29 -0.42
CA ALA A 318 8.89 12.68 -0.81
C ALA A 318 9.39 13.70 0.21
N THR A 319 9.46 13.37 1.51
CA THR A 319 9.91 14.29 2.56
C THR A 319 11.38 14.70 2.42
N ALA A 320 12.21 13.84 1.82
CA ALA A 320 13.63 14.08 1.61
C ALA A 320 13.95 14.89 0.34
N LEU A 321 12.96 15.31 -0.44
CA LEU A 321 13.17 16.14 -1.62
C LEU A 321 13.64 17.54 -1.19
N SER A 322 14.70 18.07 -1.83
CA SER A 322 15.39 19.31 -1.44
C SER A 322 14.51 20.56 -1.34
N ARG A 323 13.35 20.57 -1.96
CA ARG A 323 12.37 21.68 -1.86
C ARG A 323 11.29 21.43 -0.80
N ILE A 324 11.24 20.24 -0.25
CA ILE A 324 10.28 19.84 0.78
C ILE A 324 11.00 19.83 2.13
N ASP A 325 12.06 19.02 2.24
CA ASP A 325 12.95 18.91 3.41
C ASP A 325 12.18 18.90 4.74
N LEU A 326 11.16 18.02 4.80
CA LEU A 326 10.23 17.95 5.92
C LEU A 326 10.83 17.12 7.07
N THR A 327 10.91 17.70 8.25
CA THR A 327 11.18 16.95 9.49
C THR A 327 10.04 15.98 9.75
N THR A 328 10.36 14.70 10.03
CA THR A 328 9.34 13.66 10.20
C THR A 328 9.80 12.57 11.16
N VAL A 329 8.83 11.86 11.76
CA VAL A 329 9.08 10.66 12.55
C VAL A 329 9.18 9.46 11.61
N ASP A 330 10.31 8.73 11.67
CA ASP A 330 10.54 7.58 10.81
C ASP A 330 9.71 6.37 11.21
N GLN A 331 9.04 5.77 10.22
CA GLN A 331 8.53 4.42 10.28
C GLN A 331 9.43 3.50 9.44
N PRO A 332 10.12 2.52 10.03
CA PRO A 332 11.04 1.65 9.30
C PRO A 332 10.28 0.66 8.40
N LYS A 333 9.71 1.19 7.30
CA LYS A 333 8.81 0.47 6.37
C LYS A 333 9.39 -0.84 5.84
N ARG A 334 10.71 -0.82 5.55
CA ARG A 334 11.43 -2.01 5.11
C ARG A 334 11.40 -3.11 6.17
N ASP A 335 11.78 -2.76 7.40
CA ASP A 335 11.89 -3.75 8.48
C ASP A 335 10.50 -4.25 8.90
N MET A 336 9.51 -3.37 8.92
CA MET A 336 8.11 -3.75 9.15
C MET A 336 7.63 -4.75 8.10
N ALA A 337 7.90 -4.49 6.82
CA ALA A 337 7.49 -5.37 5.73
C ALA A 337 8.21 -6.73 5.80
N VAL A 338 9.52 -6.74 6.03
CA VAL A 338 10.31 -7.97 6.17
C VAL A 338 9.80 -8.81 7.33
N GLN A 339 9.64 -8.22 8.51
CA GLN A 339 9.13 -8.93 9.69
C GLN A 339 7.73 -9.51 9.45
N ALA A 340 6.85 -8.76 8.79
CA ALA A 340 5.49 -9.23 8.51
C ALA A 340 5.46 -10.38 7.51
N VAL A 341 6.30 -10.34 6.47
CA VAL A 341 6.43 -11.43 5.49
C VAL A 341 7.01 -12.67 6.15
N ASP A 342 8.06 -12.52 6.96
CA ASP A 342 8.67 -13.64 7.69
C ASP A 342 7.68 -14.28 8.65
N MET A 343 6.97 -13.48 9.44
CA MET A 343 5.93 -13.97 10.36
C MET A 343 4.79 -14.68 9.62
N LEU A 344 4.37 -14.15 8.46
CA LEU A 344 3.33 -14.78 7.64
C LEU A 344 3.82 -16.10 7.04
N ARG A 345 5.05 -16.13 6.50
CA ARG A 345 5.68 -17.33 5.98
C ARG A 345 5.73 -18.43 7.04
N ASP A 346 6.19 -18.10 8.24
CA ASP A 346 6.28 -19.07 9.34
C ASP A 346 4.89 -19.65 9.69
N LYS A 347 3.83 -18.83 9.67
CA LYS A 347 2.45 -19.30 9.83
C LYS A 347 2.01 -20.23 8.69
N ILE A 348 2.37 -19.90 7.44
CA ILE A 348 2.03 -20.74 6.27
C ILE A 348 2.77 -22.07 6.30
N GLU A 349 4.04 -22.08 6.69
CA GLU A 349 4.90 -23.28 6.63
C GLU A 349 4.69 -24.21 7.82
N ASN A 350 4.53 -23.67 9.03
CA ASN A 350 4.45 -24.43 10.26
C ASN A 350 3.02 -24.71 10.73
N GLY A 351 2.00 -24.16 10.05
CA GLY A 351 0.60 -24.36 10.44
C GLY A 351 0.27 -23.83 11.82
N THR A 352 1.01 -22.89 12.34
CA THR A 352 0.82 -22.33 13.68
C THR A 352 -0.46 -21.50 13.74
N GLN A 353 -1.48 -22.10 14.32
CA GLN A 353 -2.56 -21.37 14.97
C GLN A 353 -1.89 -20.57 16.10
N GLY A 354 -1.78 -19.25 15.94
CA GLY A 354 -1.15 -18.38 16.92
C GLY A 354 -2.16 -17.72 17.80
#